data_88f312076462f1fabf6711672a301982
#
_entry.id   88f312076462f1fabf6711672a301982
#
_cell.length_a   1.000
_cell.length_b   1.000
_cell.length_c   1.000
_cell.angle_alpha   90.00
_cell.angle_beta   90.00
_cell.angle_gamma   90.00
#
_symmetry.space_group_name_H-M   'P 1'
#
loop_
_entity.id
_entity.type
_entity.pdbx_description
1 polymer ?
#
loop_
_entity_poly.entity_id
_entity_poly.type
_entity_poly.pdbx_seq_one_letter_code
_entity_poly.pdbx_strand_id
1 'polypeptide(L)'
;MKFLSYLVLVTISLGAVSNPSTGQDAKPEDQNAVSAKRKPSSMMEDSPVTFPERGALPAKYGRDVKTESYPVEKDYFLFSSPCRSLELIEKIQTEMPTGEFTPPPTDWKYLARTRQVLTEGGDLHVLGLGDSIVNDTFRSAWLAKLAAAYPKANIRGTVYVRGGGGCRHYRFEDRIQKYLVPLKPDLVFIGGISQGKDYEAIRDVIAQIRDALPEVEILLATGAFGTTDPRRPDLLAAAQHSGSSDYGMELKKIAAQLHCGYLDITTPWAQYIRSTDLHPHRFYRDRVHANEWGEQILSKILLSFFEVSR
;
A
#
# COMPACT_ATOMS: atom_id res chain seq x y z
N MET A 1 21.58 48.09 -31.62
CA MET A 1 21.25 47.13 -32.69
C MET A 1 19.90 46.50 -32.36
N LYS A 2 18.99 46.51 -33.32
CA LYS A 2 17.54 46.44 -33.20
C LYS A 2 17.03 45.06 -32.78
N PHE A 3 16.15 45.03 -31.76
CA PHE A 3 15.29 43.87 -31.41
C PHE A 3 14.11 43.87 -32.43
N LEU A 4 13.86 42.68 -32.96
CA LEU A 4 12.67 42.42 -33.78
C LEU A 4 11.76 41.46 -32.99
N SER A 5 10.63 41.99 -32.53
CA SER A 5 9.54 41.24 -31.91
C SER A 5 8.61 40.75 -33.03
N TYR A 6 8.36 39.44 -33.09
CA TYR A 6 7.28 38.89 -33.92
C TYR A 6 6.02 38.68 -33.08
N LEU A 7 4.98 39.42 -33.44
CA LEU A 7 3.63 39.26 -32.93
C LEU A 7 2.87 38.31 -33.87
N VAL A 8 2.39 37.17 -33.38
CA VAL A 8 1.50 36.29 -34.13
C VAL A 8 0.06 36.57 -33.71
N LEU A 9 -0.71 37.11 -34.62
CA LEU A 9 -2.16 37.28 -34.50
C LEU A 9 -2.85 35.96 -34.86
N VAL A 10 -3.64 35.40 -33.95
CA VAL A 10 -4.58 34.31 -34.24
C VAL A 10 -5.99 34.89 -34.33
N THR A 11 -6.54 34.88 -35.53
CA THR A 11 -7.92 35.25 -35.82
C THR A 11 -8.86 34.09 -35.50
N ILE A 12 -9.83 34.32 -34.61
CA ILE A 12 -10.93 33.39 -34.32
C ILE A 12 -12.11 33.75 -35.21
N SER A 13 -12.54 32.82 -36.04
CA SER A 13 -13.71 32.91 -36.87
C SER A 13 -14.94 32.38 -36.15
N LEU A 14 -15.90 33.21 -35.83
CA LEU A 14 -17.23 32.87 -35.32
C LEU A 14 -18.13 32.45 -36.46
N GLY A 15 -18.53 31.20 -36.50
CA GLY A 15 -19.61 30.71 -37.36
C GLY A 15 -20.88 30.48 -36.54
N ALA A 16 -21.88 31.31 -36.77
CA ALA A 16 -23.23 31.12 -36.24
C ALA A 16 -24.00 30.15 -37.15
N VAL A 17 -24.64 29.12 -36.57
CA VAL A 17 -25.70 28.36 -37.23
C VAL A 17 -26.88 28.20 -36.27
N SER A 18 -28.02 28.62 -36.81
CA SER A 18 -29.34 28.70 -36.22
C SER A 18 -29.99 27.35 -35.92
N ASN A 19 -30.77 27.32 -34.82
CA ASN A 19 -31.78 26.30 -34.49
C ASN A 19 -32.97 26.25 -35.49
N PRO A 20 -33.64 25.10 -35.57
CA PRO A 20 -35.06 25.16 -35.24
C PRO A 20 -35.49 24.11 -34.19
N SER A 21 -36.42 24.57 -33.39
CA SER A 21 -37.23 23.91 -32.39
C SER A 21 -38.09 22.78 -32.94
N THR A 22 -38.17 21.64 -32.25
CA THR A 22 -39.43 20.90 -32.05
C THR A 22 -39.35 20.17 -30.72
N GLY A 23 -40.31 20.43 -29.86
CA GLY A 23 -40.44 19.80 -28.56
C GLY A 23 -40.90 18.32 -28.64
N GLN A 24 -40.43 17.58 -27.71
CA GLN A 24 -41.15 16.41 -27.17
C GLN A 24 -40.71 16.20 -25.72
N ASP A 25 -41.71 16.19 -24.85
CA ASP A 25 -41.62 15.91 -23.43
C ASP A 25 -40.99 14.53 -23.18
N ALA A 26 -39.77 14.52 -22.64
CA ALA A 26 -39.16 13.31 -22.06
C ALA A 26 -39.31 13.36 -20.54
N LYS A 27 -40.05 12.40 -20.00
CA LYS A 27 -40.14 12.11 -18.56
C LYS A 27 -38.73 11.94 -17.96
N PRO A 28 -38.52 12.29 -16.69
CA PRO A 28 -37.26 12.04 -16.02
C PRO A 28 -37.09 10.53 -15.85
N GLU A 29 -36.14 9.94 -16.54
CA GLU A 29 -35.70 8.58 -16.30
C GLU A 29 -34.99 8.49 -14.94
N ASP A 30 -35.43 7.50 -14.20
CA ASP A 30 -35.01 7.08 -12.89
C ASP A 30 -33.50 6.78 -12.87
N GLN A 31 -32.67 7.68 -12.31
CA GLN A 31 -31.22 7.55 -12.23
C GLN A 31 -30.76 6.48 -11.20
N ASN A 32 -31.64 5.61 -10.73
CA ASN A 32 -31.34 4.60 -9.72
C ASN A 32 -31.18 3.17 -10.25
N ALA A 33 -31.06 2.95 -11.56
CA ALA A 33 -30.99 1.61 -12.12
C ALA A 33 -29.77 1.34 -12.99
N VAL A 34 -28.57 1.78 -12.60
CA VAL A 34 -27.31 1.25 -13.17
C VAL A 34 -26.34 0.94 -12.03
N SER A 35 -26.76 0.13 -11.07
CA SER A 35 -25.87 -0.83 -10.45
C SER A 35 -25.60 -1.93 -11.47
N ALA A 36 -24.83 -1.62 -12.50
CA ALA A 36 -24.29 -2.63 -13.39
C ALA A 36 -23.52 -3.60 -12.49
N LYS A 37 -24.07 -4.80 -12.30
CA LYS A 37 -23.36 -5.95 -11.74
C LYS A 37 -22.06 -6.04 -12.51
N ARG A 38 -20.96 -5.53 -11.94
CA ARG A 38 -19.62 -5.78 -12.48
C ARG A 38 -19.51 -7.27 -12.60
N LYS A 39 -19.40 -7.77 -13.83
CA LYS A 39 -19.08 -9.18 -14.06
C LYS A 39 -17.85 -9.48 -13.20
N PRO A 40 -17.84 -10.60 -12.45
CA PRO A 40 -16.64 -11.06 -11.79
C PRO A 40 -15.50 -11.04 -12.80
N SER A 41 -14.31 -10.63 -12.38
CA SER A 41 -13.17 -10.65 -13.29
C SER A 41 -13.03 -12.07 -13.83
N SER A 42 -12.66 -12.22 -15.09
CA SER A 42 -12.49 -13.53 -15.76
C SER A 42 -11.59 -14.50 -14.98
N MET A 43 -10.70 -13.97 -14.13
CA MET A 43 -9.88 -14.74 -13.19
C MET A 43 -10.67 -15.55 -12.17
N MET A 44 -11.88 -15.11 -11.81
CA MET A 44 -12.69 -15.74 -10.77
C MET A 44 -13.72 -16.70 -11.35
N GLU A 45 -14.09 -16.53 -12.63
CA GLU A 45 -15.07 -17.38 -13.30
C GLU A 45 -14.51 -18.78 -13.59
N ASP A 46 -13.19 -18.88 -13.84
CA ASP A 46 -12.52 -20.16 -14.17
C ASP A 46 -11.96 -20.89 -12.94
N SER A 47 -12.14 -20.35 -11.75
CA SER A 47 -11.59 -20.94 -10.55
C SER A 47 -12.60 -21.82 -9.83
N PRO A 48 -12.32 -23.12 -9.65
CA PRO A 48 -13.14 -23.99 -8.82
C PRO A 48 -12.98 -23.70 -7.32
N VAL A 49 -12.05 -22.79 -6.95
CA VAL A 49 -11.78 -22.43 -5.57
C VAL A 49 -12.57 -21.19 -5.21
N THR A 50 -13.58 -21.33 -4.38
CA THR A 50 -14.23 -20.19 -3.73
C THR A 50 -13.24 -19.52 -2.77
N PHE A 51 -13.36 -18.20 -2.62
CA PHE A 51 -12.65 -17.53 -1.53
C PHE A 51 -13.00 -18.23 -0.21
N PRO A 52 -12.01 -18.48 0.65
CA PRO A 52 -12.32 -18.91 2.00
C PRO A 52 -13.30 -17.91 2.60
N GLU A 53 -14.34 -18.38 3.23
CA GLU A 53 -15.25 -17.52 3.98
C GLU A 53 -14.41 -16.69 4.97
N ARG A 54 -14.86 -15.43 5.16
CA ARG A 54 -14.20 -14.53 6.08
C ARG A 54 -14.13 -15.19 7.45
N GLY A 55 -12.93 -15.61 7.87
CA GLY A 55 -12.70 -16.34 9.11
C GLY A 55 -12.45 -17.85 8.97
N ALA A 56 -12.45 -18.43 7.77
CA ALA A 56 -12.15 -19.86 7.63
C ALA A 56 -10.73 -20.22 8.10
N LEU A 57 -9.71 -19.40 7.73
CA LEU A 57 -8.38 -19.50 8.33
C LEU A 57 -8.25 -18.65 9.61
N PRO A 58 -8.74 -17.39 9.64
CA PRO A 58 -8.76 -16.60 10.86
C PRO A 58 -9.42 -17.27 12.06
N ALA A 59 -10.53 -17.97 11.85
CA ALA A 59 -11.21 -18.70 12.92
C ALA A 59 -10.36 -19.82 13.51
N LYS A 60 -9.50 -20.45 12.71
CA LYS A 60 -8.61 -21.53 13.15
C LYS A 60 -7.50 -21.01 14.07
N TYR A 61 -6.95 -19.83 13.76
CA TYR A 61 -5.82 -19.27 14.49
C TYR A 61 -6.23 -18.29 15.60
N GLY A 62 -7.48 -17.83 15.59
CA GLY A 62 -7.93 -16.77 16.48
C GLY A 62 -7.29 -15.43 16.15
N ARG A 63 -7.73 -14.39 16.82
CA ARG A 63 -7.08 -13.06 16.80
C ARG A 63 -6.46 -12.81 18.15
N ASP A 64 -5.18 -12.98 18.20
CA ASP A 64 -4.36 -12.73 19.40
C ASP A 64 -3.98 -11.24 19.51
N VAL A 65 -4.95 -10.35 19.20
CA VAL A 65 -4.64 -8.94 19.01
C VAL A 65 -5.43 -8.09 19.99
N LYS A 66 -4.71 -7.51 20.92
CA LYS A 66 -5.16 -6.29 21.59
C LYS A 66 -4.74 -5.11 20.72
N THR A 67 -5.71 -4.52 20.03
CA THR A 67 -5.51 -3.30 19.28
C THR A 67 -5.94 -2.13 20.16
N GLU A 68 -5.03 -1.25 20.51
CA GLU A 68 -5.39 0.04 21.08
C GLU A 68 -5.82 0.95 19.94
N SER A 69 -7.11 1.25 19.87
CA SER A 69 -7.63 2.24 18.94
C SER A 69 -7.61 3.62 19.57
N TYR A 70 -7.10 4.60 18.85
CA TYR A 70 -7.17 6.00 19.24
C TYR A 70 -8.42 6.63 18.62
N PRO A 71 -9.08 7.58 19.32
CA PRO A 71 -10.21 8.30 18.75
C PRO A 71 -9.74 9.09 17.52
N VAL A 72 -10.28 8.75 16.37
CA VAL A 72 -10.03 9.40 15.09
C VAL A 72 -11.38 9.74 14.47
N GLU A 73 -11.38 10.62 13.48
CA GLU A 73 -12.57 10.93 12.70
C GLU A 73 -13.17 9.67 12.08
N LYS A 74 -14.47 9.70 11.85
CA LYS A 74 -15.18 8.62 11.15
C LYS A 74 -14.47 8.23 9.88
N ASP A 75 -14.30 6.93 9.66
CA ASP A 75 -13.63 6.31 8.51
C ASP A 75 -12.08 6.34 8.53
N TYR A 76 -11.47 6.82 9.60
CA TYR A 76 -10.02 6.71 9.84
C TYR A 76 -9.75 5.81 11.03
N PHE A 77 -8.64 5.09 10.96
CA PHE A 77 -8.20 4.20 12.03
C PHE A 77 -6.75 4.53 12.38
N LEU A 78 -6.54 4.87 13.64
CA LEU A 78 -5.23 4.99 14.24
C LEU A 78 -5.13 3.96 15.36
N PHE A 79 -4.17 3.07 15.29
CA PHE A 79 -3.99 2.04 16.30
C PHE A 79 -2.54 1.58 16.36
N SER A 80 -2.13 1.07 17.54
CA SER A 80 -0.86 0.39 17.67
C SER A 80 -0.86 -0.87 16.82
N SER A 81 0.27 -1.15 16.18
CA SER A 81 0.40 -2.37 15.40
C SER A 81 0.08 -3.57 16.28
N PRO A 82 -0.87 -4.41 15.86
CA PRO A 82 -1.18 -5.60 16.60
C PRO A 82 0.04 -6.51 16.65
N CYS A 83 0.49 -6.83 17.85
CA CYS A 83 1.47 -7.88 18.04
C CYS A 83 0.75 -9.21 18.15
N ARG A 84 0.78 -10.03 17.10
CA ARG A 84 0.53 -11.45 17.27
C ARG A 84 1.67 -12.05 18.07
N SER A 85 1.39 -13.06 18.90
CA SER A 85 2.46 -13.76 19.57
C SER A 85 3.39 -14.42 18.53
N LEU A 86 4.68 -14.44 18.78
CA LEU A 86 5.64 -15.11 17.89
C LEU A 86 5.30 -16.59 17.71
N GLU A 87 4.81 -17.24 18.77
CA GLU A 87 4.35 -18.64 18.73
C GLU A 87 3.21 -18.84 17.72
N LEU A 88 2.21 -17.94 17.73
CA LEU A 88 1.12 -18.00 16.75
C LEU A 88 1.63 -17.83 15.32
N ILE A 89 2.57 -16.89 15.12
CA ILE A 89 3.18 -16.65 13.81
C ILE A 89 3.94 -17.88 13.32
N GLU A 90 4.73 -18.50 14.18
CA GLU A 90 5.48 -19.73 13.86
C GLU A 90 4.55 -20.85 13.46
N LYS A 91 3.45 -21.03 14.20
CA LYS A 91 2.41 -22.01 13.85
C LYS A 91 1.83 -21.74 12.46
N ILE A 92 1.44 -20.49 12.17
CA ILE A 92 0.92 -20.11 10.86
C ILE A 92 1.95 -20.41 9.77
N GLN A 93 3.21 -20.04 9.99
CA GLN A 93 4.30 -20.25 9.03
C GLN A 93 4.63 -21.73 8.80
N THR A 94 4.44 -22.59 9.79
CA THR A 94 4.61 -24.04 9.64
C THR A 94 3.50 -24.67 8.80
N GLU A 95 2.31 -24.12 8.86
CA GLU A 95 1.15 -24.65 8.14
C GLU A 95 0.95 -24.03 6.74
N MET A 96 1.59 -22.88 6.47
CA MET A 96 1.45 -22.22 5.17
C MET A 96 2.28 -22.93 4.09
N PRO A 97 1.84 -22.89 2.82
CA PRO A 97 2.63 -23.43 1.72
C PRO A 97 4.00 -22.77 1.62
N THR A 98 5.02 -23.56 1.37
CA THR A 98 6.37 -23.05 1.11
C THR A 98 6.41 -22.43 -0.28
N GLY A 99 6.91 -21.21 -0.37
CA GLY A 99 7.13 -20.50 -1.61
C GLY A 99 8.45 -19.74 -1.56
N GLU A 100 8.91 -19.32 -2.73
CA GLU A 100 10.18 -18.64 -2.94
C GLU A 100 9.99 -17.30 -3.62
N PHE A 101 10.86 -16.34 -3.29
CA PHE A 101 10.94 -15.05 -3.94
C PHE A 101 12.38 -14.51 -3.87
N THR A 102 12.69 -13.61 -4.77
CA THR A 102 13.94 -12.84 -4.71
C THR A 102 13.78 -11.71 -3.70
N PRO A 103 14.60 -11.63 -2.64
CA PRO A 103 14.56 -10.53 -1.69
C PRO A 103 14.66 -9.17 -2.40
N PRO A 104 13.79 -8.21 -2.06
CA PRO A 104 13.90 -6.88 -2.62
C PRO A 104 15.19 -6.20 -2.13
N PRO A 105 15.92 -5.49 -3.02
CA PRO A 105 17.14 -4.80 -2.62
C PRO A 105 16.80 -3.64 -1.67
N THR A 106 17.64 -3.43 -0.66
CA THR A 106 17.52 -2.30 0.26
C THR A 106 18.60 -1.27 -0.02
N ASP A 107 18.19 -0.06 -0.36
CA ASP A 107 19.08 1.10 -0.38
C ASP A 107 19.06 1.80 0.97
N TRP A 108 20.03 1.44 1.83
CA TRP A 108 20.18 2.01 3.16
C TRP A 108 20.55 3.50 3.17
N LYS A 109 20.89 4.08 2.03
CA LYS A 109 21.24 5.49 1.92
C LYS A 109 20.17 6.42 2.48
N TYR A 110 18.90 6.07 2.29
CA TYR A 110 17.77 6.87 2.74
C TYR A 110 17.09 6.31 4.00
N LEU A 111 17.66 5.25 4.58
CA LEU A 111 17.20 4.58 5.80
C LEU A 111 18.37 4.38 6.77
N ALA A 112 19.28 5.37 6.82
CA ALA A 112 20.54 5.28 7.57
C ALA A 112 20.29 5.15 9.08
N ARG A 113 19.33 5.90 9.63
CA ARG A 113 18.97 5.83 11.05
C ARG A 113 18.31 4.48 11.37
N THR A 114 17.39 4.03 10.54
CA THR A 114 16.77 2.70 10.70
C THR A 114 17.86 1.62 10.71
N ARG A 115 18.80 1.65 9.76
CA ARG A 115 19.93 0.72 9.72
C ARG A 115 20.75 0.79 11.00
N GLN A 116 21.10 2.00 11.45
CA GLN A 116 21.86 2.20 12.67
C GLN A 116 21.17 1.59 13.89
N VAL A 117 19.87 1.85 14.07
CA VAL A 117 19.11 1.26 15.19
C VAL A 117 19.10 -0.28 15.12
N LEU A 118 18.92 -0.86 13.94
CA LEU A 118 18.95 -2.32 13.78
C LEU A 118 20.33 -2.91 14.13
N THR A 119 21.43 -2.22 13.82
CA THR A 119 22.78 -2.75 14.07
C THR A 119 23.30 -2.45 15.47
N GLU A 120 23.06 -1.26 15.99
CA GLU A 120 23.66 -0.74 17.23
C GLU A 120 22.69 -0.80 18.41
N GLY A 121 21.39 -0.79 18.12
CA GLY A 121 20.32 -0.72 19.11
C GLY A 121 19.74 0.70 19.21
N GLY A 122 18.70 0.83 20.04
CA GLY A 122 17.95 2.08 20.25
C GLY A 122 16.49 1.96 19.92
N ASP A 123 15.78 3.08 19.94
CA ASP A 123 14.33 3.14 19.68
C ASP A 123 14.06 3.34 18.19
N LEU A 124 13.10 2.58 17.67
CA LEU A 124 12.57 2.71 16.30
C LEU A 124 11.04 2.68 16.33
N HIS A 125 10.42 3.82 16.10
CA HIS A 125 8.98 3.91 15.93
C HIS A 125 8.63 3.94 14.45
N VAL A 126 8.00 2.88 13.96
CA VAL A 126 7.55 2.75 12.56
C VAL A 126 6.06 3.07 12.47
N LEU A 127 5.69 4.03 11.62
CA LEU A 127 4.30 4.38 11.36
C LEU A 127 3.91 3.96 9.95
N GLY A 128 2.87 3.13 9.85
CA GLY A 128 2.24 2.76 8.58
C GLY A 128 1.15 3.75 8.18
N LEU A 129 1.28 4.36 7.00
CA LEU A 129 0.32 5.29 6.42
C LEU A 129 -0.23 4.74 5.10
N GLY A 130 -1.55 4.65 4.97
CA GLY A 130 -2.19 4.19 3.74
C GLY A 130 -3.57 3.59 3.93
N ASP A 131 -3.87 2.54 3.20
CA ASP A 131 -5.16 1.86 3.19
C ASP A 131 -5.18 0.57 4.02
N SER A 132 -6.24 -0.22 3.85
CA SER A 132 -6.40 -1.50 4.54
C SER A 132 -5.30 -2.53 4.24
N ILE A 133 -4.58 -2.39 3.12
CA ILE A 133 -3.46 -3.27 2.79
C ILE A 133 -2.23 -2.94 3.65
N VAL A 134 -2.03 -1.67 4.00
CA VAL A 134 -1.02 -1.29 5.00
C VAL A 134 -1.38 -1.90 6.36
N ASN A 135 -2.66 -1.89 6.73
CA ASN A 135 -3.11 -2.58 7.94
C ASN A 135 -2.78 -4.09 7.89
N ASP A 136 -3.08 -4.79 6.79
CA ASP A 136 -2.74 -6.21 6.64
C ASP A 136 -1.23 -6.44 6.72
N THR A 137 -0.45 -5.54 6.14
CA THR A 137 1.02 -5.56 6.21
C THR A 137 1.50 -5.49 7.66
N PHE A 138 0.95 -4.60 8.46
CA PHE A 138 1.35 -4.47 9.87
C PHE A 138 0.79 -5.59 10.75
N ARG A 139 -0.38 -6.12 10.43
CA ARG A 139 -0.95 -7.30 11.11
C ARG A 139 -0.14 -8.57 10.90
N SER A 140 0.71 -8.64 9.90
CA SER A 140 1.63 -9.74 9.65
C SER A 140 2.64 -9.96 10.79
N ALA A 141 2.70 -9.02 11.73
CA ALA A 141 3.61 -8.98 12.87
C ALA A 141 5.10 -8.99 12.49
N TRP A 142 5.42 -8.48 11.30
CA TRP A 142 6.81 -8.39 10.83
C TRP A 142 7.69 -7.57 11.78
N LEU A 143 7.13 -6.53 12.44
CA LEU A 143 7.87 -5.73 13.42
C LEU A 143 8.27 -6.55 14.66
N ALA A 144 7.41 -7.44 15.14
CA ALA A 144 7.74 -8.31 16.25
C ALA A 144 8.86 -9.30 15.88
N LYS A 145 8.85 -9.84 14.66
CA LYS A 145 9.93 -10.68 14.14
C LYS A 145 11.23 -9.90 13.94
N LEU A 146 11.11 -8.67 13.43
CA LEU A 146 12.26 -7.80 13.27
C LEU A 146 12.91 -7.49 14.64
N ALA A 147 12.11 -7.17 15.66
CA ALA A 147 12.57 -6.95 17.02
C ALA A 147 13.26 -8.21 17.60
N ALA A 148 12.72 -9.39 17.32
CA ALA A 148 13.35 -10.65 17.74
C ALA A 148 14.69 -10.90 17.03
N ALA A 149 14.82 -10.50 15.75
CA ALA A 149 16.07 -10.61 15.00
C ALA A 149 17.13 -9.58 15.42
N TYR A 150 16.69 -8.44 15.94
CA TYR A 150 17.54 -7.32 16.39
C TYR A 150 17.25 -6.96 17.86
N PRO A 151 17.64 -7.81 18.83
CA PRO A 151 17.19 -7.67 20.22
C PRO A 151 17.71 -6.43 20.96
N LYS A 152 18.66 -5.69 20.39
CA LYS A 152 19.12 -4.39 20.93
C LYS A 152 18.21 -3.23 20.49
N ALA A 153 17.41 -3.42 19.46
CA ALA A 153 16.48 -2.42 18.94
C ALA A 153 15.12 -2.54 19.63
N ASN A 154 14.65 -1.45 20.21
CA ASN A 154 13.30 -1.34 20.77
C ASN A 154 12.34 -0.87 19.67
N ILE A 155 11.72 -1.82 18.96
CA ILE A 155 10.91 -1.56 17.78
C ILE A 155 9.43 -1.54 18.17
N ARG A 156 8.73 -0.46 17.82
CA ARG A 156 7.29 -0.34 17.96
C ARG A 156 6.63 0.15 16.68
N GLY A 157 5.36 -0.21 16.46
CA GLY A 157 4.60 0.19 15.28
C GLY A 157 3.28 0.86 15.63
N THR A 158 2.90 1.83 14.82
CA THR A 158 1.58 2.43 14.80
C THR A 158 1.07 2.43 13.37
N VAL A 159 -0.24 2.30 13.17
CA VAL A 159 -0.86 2.36 11.84
C VAL A 159 -1.88 3.48 11.81
N TYR A 160 -1.75 4.36 10.84
CA TYR A 160 -2.74 5.37 10.51
C TYR A 160 -3.30 5.06 9.12
N VAL A 161 -4.46 4.45 9.07
CA VAL A 161 -5.04 3.91 7.84
C VAL A 161 -6.50 4.30 7.68
N ARG A 162 -6.92 4.39 6.42
CA ARG A 162 -8.31 4.51 6.00
C ARG A 162 -8.61 3.49 4.93
N GLY A 163 -9.73 2.78 5.03
CA GLY A 163 -10.18 1.84 3.99
C GLY A 163 -10.32 2.55 2.64
N GLY A 164 -9.58 2.07 1.62
CA GLY A 164 -9.53 2.70 0.30
C GLY A 164 -8.84 4.07 0.26
N GLY A 165 -8.13 4.47 1.31
CA GLY A 165 -7.44 5.76 1.41
C GLY A 165 -6.00 5.72 0.90
N GLY A 166 -5.67 6.61 -0.05
CA GLY A 166 -4.28 6.91 -0.45
C GLY A 166 -3.88 8.32 -0.02
N CYS A 167 -2.69 8.76 -0.43
CA CYS A 167 -2.15 10.08 -0.08
C CYS A 167 -3.10 11.24 -0.39
N ARG A 168 -3.94 11.12 -1.45
CA ARG A 168 -4.96 12.13 -1.77
C ARG A 168 -5.95 12.39 -0.63
N HIS A 169 -6.12 11.46 0.32
CA HIS A 169 -6.96 11.68 1.51
C HIS A 169 -6.17 12.34 2.63
N TYR A 170 -4.88 11.99 2.75
CA TYR A 170 -4.06 12.48 3.84
C TYR A 170 -3.53 13.89 3.63
N ARG A 171 -3.42 14.36 2.36
CA ARG A 171 -2.91 15.70 2.03
C ARG A 171 -3.80 16.86 2.47
N PHE A 172 -5.09 16.62 2.80
CA PHE A 172 -6.07 17.63 3.14
C PHE A 172 -6.41 17.63 4.62
N GLU A 173 -7.05 18.74 5.07
CA GLU A 173 -7.66 18.89 6.39
C GLU A 173 -6.66 18.75 7.55
N ASP A 174 -5.38 19.08 7.29
CA ASP A 174 -4.30 19.01 8.25
C ASP A 174 -4.14 17.61 8.89
N ARG A 175 -4.54 16.54 8.18
CA ARG A 175 -4.54 15.18 8.73
C ARG A 175 -3.16 14.71 9.14
N ILE A 176 -2.14 15.08 8.38
CA ILE A 176 -0.75 14.76 8.73
C ILE A 176 -0.39 15.45 10.03
N GLN A 177 -0.70 16.73 10.18
CA GLN A 177 -0.41 17.52 11.38
C GLN A 177 -1.19 17.03 12.60
N LYS A 178 -2.47 16.66 12.42
CA LYS A 178 -3.33 16.22 13.51
C LYS A 178 -3.03 14.81 14.02
N TYR A 179 -2.72 13.88 13.12
CA TYR A 179 -2.72 12.46 13.46
C TYR A 179 -1.36 11.77 13.35
N LEU A 180 -0.47 12.25 12.46
CA LEU A 180 0.85 11.65 12.28
C LEU A 180 1.92 12.35 13.11
N VAL A 181 2.00 13.68 12.99
CA VAL A 181 3.05 14.48 13.62
C VAL A 181 3.14 14.30 15.15
N PRO A 182 2.02 14.24 15.91
CA PRO A 182 2.07 14.02 17.36
C PRO A 182 2.68 12.69 17.78
N LEU A 183 2.69 11.69 16.90
CA LEU A 183 3.25 10.38 17.17
C LEU A 183 4.77 10.34 17.08
N LYS A 184 5.39 11.34 16.43
CA LYS A 184 6.85 11.47 16.27
C LYS A 184 7.50 10.16 15.83
N PRO A 185 7.10 9.57 14.68
CA PRO A 185 7.72 8.36 14.18
C PRO A 185 9.17 8.62 13.75
N ASP A 186 9.98 7.58 13.79
CA ASP A 186 11.34 7.59 13.23
C ASP A 186 11.32 7.20 11.75
N LEU A 187 10.40 6.30 11.37
CA LEU A 187 10.19 5.85 10.00
C LEU A 187 8.70 5.88 9.65
N VAL A 188 8.35 6.52 8.54
CA VAL A 188 7.01 6.47 7.96
C VAL A 188 7.01 5.55 6.74
N PHE A 189 6.25 4.46 6.84
CA PHE A 189 5.97 3.54 5.74
C PHE A 189 4.71 4.00 5.01
N ILE A 190 4.85 4.47 3.76
CA ILE A 190 3.73 4.88 2.90
C ILE A 190 3.49 3.79 1.86
N GLY A 191 2.32 3.16 1.90
CA GLY A 191 2.02 2.03 1.03
C GLY A 191 0.54 1.87 0.70
N GLY A 192 0.18 0.64 0.36
CA GLY A 192 -1.19 0.26 -0.01
C GLY A 192 -1.45 0.27 -1.50
N ILE A 193 -2.70 -0.01 -1.88
CA ILE A 193 -3.13 -0.15 -3.28
C ILE A 193 -4.02 1.00 -3.75
N SER A 194 -4.38 1.93 -2.85
CA SER A 194 -5.37 2.99 -3.13
C SER A 194 -4.73 4.32 -3.52
N GLN A 195 -3.47 4.32 -3.94
CA GLN A 195 -2.77 5.57 -4.33
C GLN A 195 -3.29 6.16 -5.65
N GLY A 196 -3.94 5.35 -6.50
CA GLY A 196 -4.65 5.84 -7.69
C GLY A 196 -3.78 6.55 -8.73
N LYS A 197 -2.46 6.33 -8.74
CA LYS A 197 -1.48 7.07 -9.55
C LYS A 197 -1.47 8.58 -9.26
N ASP A 198 -1.91 9.00 -8.08
CA ASP A 198 -1.89 10.38 -7.65
C ASP A 198 -0.50 10.74 -7.08
N TYR A 199 0.43 10.94 -7.99
CA TYR A 199 1.84 11.21 -7.66
C TYR A 199 2.04 12.57 -6.97
N GLU A 200 1.18 13.54 -7.29
CA GLU A 200 1.20 14.86 -6.64
C GLU A 200 0.82 14.73 -5.16
N ALA A 201 -0.25 13.98 -4.86
CA ALA A 201 -0.64 13.76 -3.49
C ALA A 201 0.44 13.03 -2.68
N ILE A 202 1.17 12.09 -3.29
CA ILE A 202 2.30 11.41 -2.63
C ILE A 202 3.39 12.44 -2.28
N ARG A 203 3.75 13.32 -3.22
CA ARG A 203 4.75 14.39 -3.01
C ARG A 203 4.33 15.37 -1.91
N ASP A 204 3.06 15.78 -1.93
CA ASP A 204 2.51 16.71 -0.93
C ASP A 204 2.52 16.11 0.48
N VAL A 205 2.14 14.84 0.62
CA VAL A 205 2.17 14.16 1.92
C VAL A 205 3.61 14.05 2.44
N ILE A 206 4.56 13.72 1.57
CA ILE A 206 5.99 13.67 1.94
C ILE A 206 6.47 15.06 2.39
N ALA A 207 6.13 16.11 1.66
CA ALA A 207 6.49 17.48 2.01
C ALA A 207 5.92 17.87 3.38
N GLN A 208 4.62 17.65 3.62
CA GLN A 208 3.98 17.95 4.91
C GLN A 208 4.63 17.19 6.09
N ILE A 209 5.00 15.92 5.87
CA ILE A 209 5.67 15.13 6.91
C ILE A 209 7.05 15.74 7.22
N ARG A 210 7.85 16.08 6.22
CA ARG A 210 9.20 16.61 6.40
C ARG A 210 9.24 18.01 6.94
N ASP A 211 8.29 18.85 6.56
CA ASP A 211 8.19 20.20 7.11
C ASP A 211 7.97 20.16 8.63
N ALA A 212 7.23 19.16 9.11
CA ALA A 212 6.97 19.02 10.55
C ALA A 212 8.00 18.14 11.29
N LEU A 213 8.55 17.15 10.60
CA LEU A 213 9.47 16.15 11.14
C LEU A 213 10.67 15.97 10.19
N PRO A 214 11.62 16.92 10.16
CA PRO A 214 12.70 16.95 9.18
C PRO A 214 13.64 15.74 9.23
N GLU A 215 13.77 15.10 10.40
CA GLU A 215 14.66 13.94 10.60
C GLU A 215 13.99 12.60 10.33
N VAL A 216 12.68 12.60 9.97
CA VAL A 216 11.94 11.36 9.74
C VAL A 216 12.40 10.68 8.46
N GLU A 217 12.63 9.39 8.52
CA GLU A 217 12.85 8.56 7.34
C GLU A 217 11.52 8.17 6.73
N ILE A 218 11.45 8.09 5.40
CA ILE A 218 10.24 7.71 4.67
C ILE A 218 10.56 6.55 3.75
N LEU A 219 9.74 5.49 3.81
CA LEU A 219 9.78 4.35 2.94
C LEU A 219 8.51 4.30 2.09
N LEU A 220 8.67 4.42 0.77
CA LEU A 220 7.59 4.25 -0.19
C LEU A 220 7.51 2.80 -0.63
N ALA A 221 6.33 2.20 -0.53
CA ALA A 221 6.14 0.80 -0.89
C ALA A 221 5.01 0.62 -1.91
N THR A 222 5.20 -0.30 -2.86
CA THR A 222 4.11 -0.80 -3.68
C THR A 222 3.17 -1.66 -2.84
N GLY A 223 1.92 -1.84 -3.28
CA GLY A 223 0.96 -2.69 -2.57
C GLY A 223 1.12 -4.16 -2.89
N ALA A 224 0.58 -5.00 -2.03
CA ALA A 224 0.36 -6.39 -2.37
C ALA A 224 -0.69 -6.53 -3.49
N PHE A 225 -0.69 -7.66 -4.15
CA PHE A 225 -1.58 -7.93 -5.26
C PHE A 225 -3.05 -7.99 -4.83
N GLY A 226 -3.91 -7.27 -5.50
CA GLY A 226 -5.35 -7.41 -5.35
C GLY A 226 -5.91 -8.59 -6.18
N THR A 227 -6.78 -8.28 -7.14
CA THR A 227 -7.51 -9.28 -7.93
C THR A 227 -6.77 -9.86 -9.13
N THR A 228 -5.56 -9.38 -9.43
CA THR A 228 -4.78 -9.85 -10.58
C THR A 228 -4.08 -11.18 -10.27
N ASP A 229 -4.19 -12.16 -11.13
CA ASP A 229 -3.54 -13.46 -10.93
C ASP A 229 -2.04 -13.35 -11.18
N PRO A 230 -1.20 -13.49 -10.16
CA PRO A 230 0.26 -13.37 -10.30
C PRO A 230 0.90 -14.54 -11.05
N ARG A 231 0.16 -15.62 -11.33
CA ARG A 231 0.61 -16.71 -12.20
C ARG A 231 0.63 -16.30 -13.67
N ARG A 232 0.02 -15.17 -13.99
CA ARG A 232 -0.04 -14.55 -15.31
C ARG A 232 0.96 -13.39 -15.40
N PRO A 233 2.19 -13.61 -15.93
CA PRO A 233 3.22 -12.56 -16.01
C PRO A 233 2.79 -11.35 -16.86
N ASP A 234 1.97 -11.59 -17.89
CA ASP A 234 1.39 -10.56 -18.74
C ASP A 234 0.49 -9.59 -17.98
N LEU A 235 -0.24 -10.09 -16.99
CA LEU A 235 -1.10 -9.28 -16.12
C LEU A 235 -0.31 -8.58 -15.02
N LEU A 236 0.83 -9.14 -14.60
CA LEU A 236 1.67 -8.56 -13.56
C LEU A 236 2.20 -7.18 -13.98
N ALA A 237 2.71 -7.06 -15.21
CA ALA A 237 3.19 -5.79 -15.73
C ALA A 237 2.06 -4.74 -15.87
N ALA A 238 0.85 -5.20 -16.18
CA ALA A 238 -0.32 -4.34 -16.29
C ALA A 238 -0.93 -3.97 -14.92
N ALA A 239 -0.58 -4.68 -13.85
CA ALA A 239 -1.12 -4.39 -12.51
C ALA A 239 -0.65 -3.02 -12.02
N GLN A 240 -1.59 -2.19 -11.62
CA GLN A 240 -1.35 -0.81 -11.20
C GLN A 240 -0.32 -0.67 -10.06
N HIS A 241 -0.18 -1.70 -9.25
CA HIS A 241 0.64 -1.67 -8.03
C HIS A 241 1.96 -2.43 -8.17
N SER A 242 2.22 -3.04 -9.34
CA SER A 242 3.46 -3.77 -9.60
C SER A 242 4.67 -2.84 -9.66
N GLY A 243 5.79 -3.27 -9.14
CA GLY A 243 7.07 -2.57 -9.27
C GLY A 243 7.57 -2.44 -10.72
N SER A 244 7.07 -3.28 -11.64
CA SER A 244 7.34 -3.20 -13.08
C SER A 244 6.28 -2.42 -13.86
N SER A 245 5.18 -1.96 -13.22
CA SER A 245 4.17 -1.11 -13.84
C SER A 245 4.61 0.35 -13.88
N ASP A 246 3.90 1.18 -14.66
CA ASP A 246 4.12 2.63 -14.68
C ASP A 246 4.05 3.24 -13.28
N TYR A 247 3.12 2.75 -12.45
CA TYR A 247 3.01 3.22 -11.06
C TYR A 247 4.25 2.88 -10.24
N GLY A 248 4.69 1.62 -10.24
CA GLY A 248 5.85 1.19 -9.45
C GLY A 248 7.14 1.88 -9.90
N MET A 249 7.32 2.06 -11.22
CA MET A 249 8.47 2.78 -11.77
C MET A 249 8.46 4.26 -11.39
N GLU A 250 7.30 4.91 -11.44
CA GLU A 250 7.19 6.32 -11.05
C GLU A 250 7.35 6.50 -9.53
N LEU A 251 6.80 5.60 -8.71
CA LEU A 251 6.99 5.61 -7.27
C LEU A 251 8.49 5.49 -6.91
N LYS A 252 9.23 4.64 -7.61
CA LYS A 252 10.69 4.51 -7.45
C LYS A 252 11.43 5.80 -7.80
N LYS A 253 11.02 6.49 -8.87
CA LYS A 253 11.59 7.81 -9.23
C LYS A 253 11.29 8.86 -8.16
N ILE A 254 10.04 8.90 -7.65
CA ILE A 254 9.66 9.81 -6.57
C ILE A 254 10.50 9.53 -5.32
N ALA A 255 10.68 8.28 -4.96
CA ALA A 255 11.51 7.89 -3.82
C ALA A 255 12.94 8.42 -3.98
N ALA A 256 13.56 8.22 -5.15
CA ALA A 256 14.91 8.72 -5.43
C ALA A 256 15.00 10.25 -5.41
N GLN A 257 14.04 10.95 -6.03
CA GLN A 257 13.99 12.41 -6.09
C GLN A 257 13.80 13.07 -4.73
N LEU A 258 13.00 12.43 -3.88
CA LEU A 258 12.67 12.93 -2.55
C LEU A 258 13.47 12.23 -1.43
N HIS A 259 14.55 11.54 -1.77
CA HIS A 259 15.44 10.87 -0.79
C HIS A 259 14.67 9.97 0.19
N CYS A 260 13.74 9.18 -0.33
CA CYS A 260 13.00 8.16 0.41
C CYS A 260 13.54 6.77 0.08
N GLY A 261 13.40 5.82 1.00
CA GLY A 261 13.53 4.41 0.69
C GLY A 261 12.44 3.96 -0.29
N TYR A 262 12.70 2.91 -1.05
CA TYR A 262 11.74 2.29 -1.95
C TYR A 262 11.69 0.78 -1.73
N LEU A 263 10.48 0.24 -1.62
CA LEU A 263 10.23 -1.20 -1.47
C LEU A 263 9.20 -1.67 -2.50
N ASP A 264 9.61 -2.56 -3.38
CA ASP A 264 8.69 -3.32 -4.22
C ASP A 264 8.18 -4.54 -3.45
N ILE A 265 6.95 -4.49 -2.97
CA ILE A 265 6.27 -5.63 -2.34
C ILE A 265 5.63 -6.53 -3.39
N THR A 266 5.11 -5.95 -4.48
CA THR A 266 4.27 -6.65 -5.44
C THR A 266 5.02 -7.77 -6.15
N THR A 267 6.25 -7.52 -6.59
CA THR A 267 7.04 -8.51 -7.35
C THR A 267 7.38 -9.75 -6.50
N PRO A 268 7.98 -9.64 -5.30
CA PRO A 268 8.27 -10.80 -4.47
C PRO A 268 7.00 -11.51 -3.98
N TRP A 269 5.91 -10.78 -3.71
CA TRP A 269 4.60 -11.37 -3.43
C TRP A 269 4.14 -12.29 -4.56
N ALA A 270 4.19 -11.80 -5.80
CA ALA A 270 3.79 -12.56 -6.98
C ALA A 270 4.70 -13.77 -7.21
N GLN A 271 6.00 -13.63 -7.01
CA GLN A 271 6.97 -14.72 -7.11
C GLN A 271 6.64 -15.83 -6.10
N TYR A 272 6.39 -15.47 -4.84
CA TYR A 272 6.04 -16.43 -3.81
C TYR A 272 4.80 -17.24 -4.19
N ILE A 273 3.72 -16.58 -4.60
CA ILE A 273 2.48 -17.28 -4.98
C ILE A 273 2.71 -18.21 -6.17
N ARG A 274 3.43 -17.75 -7.20
CA ARG A 274 3.74 -18.58 -8.38
C ARG A 274 4.53 -19.83 -8.02
N SER A 275 5.48 -19.73 -7.09
CA SER A 275 6.33 -20.85 -6.71
C SER A 275 5.60 -21.94 -5.88
N THR A 276 4.42 -21.62 -5.36
CA THR A 276 3.62 -22.58 -4.57
C THR A 276 2.73 -23.50 -5.41
N ASP A 277 2.54 -23.23 -6.69
CA ASP A 277 1.56 -23.87 -7.59
C ASP A 277 0.11 -23.79 -7.10
N LEU A 278 -0.15 -23.02 -6.05
CA LEU A 278 -1.49 -22.88 -5.51
C LEU A 278 -2.26 -21.73 -6.18
N HIS A 279 -3.58 -21.86 -6.19
CA HIS A 279 -4.42 -20.78 -6.64
C HIS A 279 -4.28 -19.56 -5.72
N PRO A 280 -4.14 -18.33 -6.25
CA PRO A 280 -3.94 -17.11 -5.45
C PRO A 280 -4.96 -16.91 -4.34
N HIS A 281 -6.20 -17.35 -4.52
CA HIS A 281 -7.27 -17.27 -3.52
C HIS A 281 -6.93 -17.94 -2.17
N ARG A 282 -5.96 -18.86 -2.16
CA ARG A 282 -5.51 -19.50 -0.91
C ARG A 282 -4.81 -18.54 0.04
N PHE A 283 -4.38 -17.38 -0.47
CA PHE A 283 -3.65 -16.36 0.27
C PHE A 283 -4.47 -15.11 0.59
N TYR A 284 -5.76 -15.12 0.25
CA TYR A 284 -6.67 -14.00 0.47
C TYR A 284 -7.86 -14.41 1.32
N ARG A 285 -8.39 -13.48 2.13
CA ARG A 285 -9.67 -13.64 2.85
C ARG A 285 -10.85 -13.04 2.08
N ASP A 286 -10.58 -12.22 1.07
CA ASP A 286 -11.50 -11.66 0.11
C ASP A 286 -10.74 -11.28 -1.18
N ARG A 287 -11.34 -10.48 -2.05
CA ARG A 287 -10.74 -10.12 -3.35
C ARG A 287 -9.48 -9.26 -3.27
N VAL A 288 -9.20 -8.66 -2.13
CA VAL A 288 -8.16 -7.63 -1.99
C VAL A 288 -7.23 -7.91 -0.82
N HIS A 289 -7.78 -8.39 0.28
CA HIS A 289 -7.07 -8.49 1.55
C HIS A 289 -6.43 -9.86 1.75
N ALA A 290 -5.23 -9.84 2.25
CA ALA A 290 -4.51 -11.05 2.63
C ALA A 290 -5.23 -11.79 3.79
N ASN A 291 -5.23 -13.11 3.76
CA ASN A 291 -5.50 -13.93 4.92
C ASN A 291 -4.22 -14.12 5.75
N GLU A 292 -4.24 -14.94 6.79
CA GLU A 292 -3.07 -15.16 7.65
C GLU A 292 -1.84 -15.65 6.88
N TRP A 293 -1.99 -16.51 5.90
CA TRP A 293 -0.88 -16.95 5.06
C TRP A 293 -0.35 -15.81 4.19
N GLY A 294 -1.24 -15.05 3.56
CA GLY A 294 -0.86 -13.88 2.78
C GLY A 294 -0.17 -12.82 3.63
N GLU A 295 -0.68 -12.55 4.85
CA GLU A 295 -0.01 -11.66 5.80
C GLU A 295 1.43 -12.15 6.09
N GLN A 296 1.67 -13.47 6.20
CA GLN A 296 3.02 -13.97 6.43
C GLN A 296 3.94 -13.88 5.21
N ILE A 297 3.42 -13.87 3.99
CA ILE A 297 4.22 -13.50 2.81
C ILE A 297 4.72 -12.07 2.94
N LEU A 298 3.83 -11.12 3.31
CA LEU A 298 4.22 -9.71 3.55
C LEU A 298 5.31 -9.61 4.63
N SER A 299 5.14 -10.35 5.73
CA SER A 299 6.15 -10.42 6.78
C SER A 299 7.52 -10.88 6.26
N LYS A 300 7.56 -11.96 5.49
CA LYS A 300 8.82 -12.48 4.92
C LYS A 300 9.50 -11.47 3.99
N ILE A 301 8.73 -10.77 3.15
CA ILE A 301 9.25 -9.74 2.25
C ILE A 301 9.88 -8.58 3.03
N LEU A 302 9.16 -8.07 4.04
CA LEU A 302 9.64 -6.97 4.87
C LEU A 302 10.87 -7.38 5.68
N LEU A 303 10.89 -8.57 6.27
CA LEU A 303 12.05 -9.07 7.00
C LEU A 303 13.28 -9.17 6.10
N SER A 304 13.12 -9.68 4.88
CA SER A 304 14.24 -9.75 3.92
C SER A 304 14.71 -8.36 3.47
N PHE A 305 13.80 -7.38 3.37
CA PHE A 305 14.16 -6.00 3.05
C PHE A 305 14.95 -5.33 4.18
N PHE A 306 14.57 -5.55 5.43
CA PHE A 306 15.24 -4.96 6.60
C PHE A 306 16.40 -5.82 7.11
N GLU A 307 16.79 -6.85 6.38
CA GLU A 307 17.97 -7.63 6.72
C GLU A 307 19.25 -6.81 6.48
N VAL A 308 20.00 -6.56 7.56
CA VAL A 308 21.30 -5.90 7.48
C VAL A 308 22.35 -7.00 7.36
N SER A 309 23.01 -7.05 6.21
CA SER A 309 24.18 -7.93 6.01
C SER A 309 25.22 -7.66 7.09
N ARG A 310 25.58 -8.72 7.81
CA ARG A 310 26.58 -8.69 8.88
C ARG A 310 27.98 -8.62 8.31
#